data_2f254153c276843e7113711237801fb6
#
_entry.id   2f254153c276843e7113711237801fb6
#
_cell.length_a   1.000
_cell.length_b   1.000
_cell.length_c   1.000
_cell.angle_alpha   90.00
_cell.angle_beta   90.00
_cell.angle_gamma   90.00
#
_symmetry.space_group_name_H-M   'P 1'
#
loop_
_entity.id
_entity.type
_entity.pdbx_description
1 polymer ?
#
loop_
_entity_poly.entity_id
_entity_poly.type
_entity_poly.pdbx_seq_one_letter_code
_entity_poly.pdbx_strand_id
1 'polypeptide(L)'
;MISTTRLFLSTRPPLTPDQVAEIRAKRKLAKEKRKEAARLRKISIGKAKAVDRGQFQVTYRPAGEDGSSFRALSGLPNRKTPFTVLGIESSCDDTGAAVVRSDGVILGEALASQQEIHEEWGGVVPGLARDAHQEHIDAVVEEALQKAGMTSVAEVDAIGVTVGPGLELCLRVGCEKAKSLALEYDKPFVGVHHLEAHILMARLPSAVANNNQDELIHIPATDDTHASTRAMDFPFLALLVSGGHCQLMHCQGIGQYEILGGTMDDSLGEAFDKTARLLGLPVGGGGGPAVERLALDGNRTAVELPIPLRYKKSLDFSYSGLKTAVRKIAQELAEEHGVERTEDLPRQIKADIAASFQHKAIQHVEQRLKYAMDIMEQKGITTLAVVGGVAANKELRSRLEELCASRSTANKDHDDNTRRDWTMFVPPPRLCTDQGAMSAWAAVERIRMGSSDVAEGQEVYARYPFASLDYKTEDKELP
;
A
#
# COMPACT_ATOMS: atom_id res chain seq x y z
N MET A 1 5.89 9.40 60.60
CA MET A 1 7.14 9.36 59.80
C MET A 1 6.74 9.17 58.35
N ILE A 2 6.73 10.25 57.59
CA ILE A 2 6.35 10.26 56.16
C ILE A 2 7.66 10.31 55.37
N SER A 3 7.94 9.21 54.65
CA SER A 3 9.14 9.11 53.80
C SER A 3 8.86 9.76 52.46
N THR A 4 9.54 10.88 52.18
CA THR A 4 9.53 11.61 50.94
C THR A 4 10.56 11.00 49.99
N THR A 5 10.10 10.17 49.02
CA THR A 5 10.94 9.67 47.91
C THR A 5 11.07 10.78 46.85
N ARG A 6 12.25 11.40 46.75
CA ARG A 6 12.61 12.33 45.69
C ARG A 6 12.77 11.58 44.35
N LEU A 7 11.93 11.89 43.37
CA LEU A 7 12.16 11.54 41.99
C LEU A 7 13.40 12.32 41.47
N PHE A 8 14.42 11.59 41.08
CA PHE A 8 15.56 12.14 40.30
C PHE A 8 15.10 12.36 38.86
N LEU A 9 14.79 13.61 38.53
CA LEU A 9 14.73 14.06 37.15
C LEU A 9 16.18 14.14 36.60
N SER A 10 16.54 13.22 35.72
CA SER A 10 17.80 13.26 34.97
C SER A 10 17.77 14.47 34.01
N THR A 11 18.26 15.62 34.47
CA THR A 11 18.53 16.77 33.59
C THR A 11 19.83 16.48 32.85
N ARG A 12 19.75 16.23 31.55
CA ARG A 12 20.95 16.23 30.70
C ARG A 12 21.65 17.58 30.84
N PRO A 13 22.98 17.63 31.00
CA PRO A 13 23.69 18.88 31.08
C PRO A 13 23.48 19.70 29.78
N PRO A 14 23.43 21.03 29.86
CA PRO A 14 23.31 21.89 28.68
C PRO A 14 24.44 21.61 27.72
N LEU A 15 24.13 21.60 26.43
CA LEU A 15 25.09 21.34 25.36
C LEU A 15 26.19 22.43 25.37
N THR A 16 27.43 22.02 25.19
CA THR A 16 28.55 22.97 25.07
C THR A 16 28.42 23.78 23.75
N PRO A 17 29.01 24.99 23.72
CA PRO A 17 29.02 25.81 22.50
C PRO A 17 29.51 25.06 21.25
N ASP A 18 30.49 24.16 21.40
CA ASP A 18 31.04 23.35 20.31
C ASP A 18 30.04 22.27 19.85
N GLN A 19 29.34 21.63 20.78
CA GLN A 19 28.28 20.68 20.44
C GLN A 19 27.11 21.35 19.71
N VAL A 20 26.76 22.58 20.12
CA VAL A 20 25.74 23.41 19.45
C VAL A 20 26.19 23.77 18.04
N ALA A 21 27.49 24.15 17.87
CA ALA A 21 28.06 24.46 16.58
C ALA A 21 28.09 23.24 15.64
N GLU A 22 28.45 22.08 16.14
CA GLU A 22 28.46 20.82 15.38
C GLU A 22 27.04 20.43 14.93
N ILE A 23 26.04 20.53 15.82
CA ILE A 23 24.64 20.27 15.48
C ILE A 23 24.15 21.25 14.42
N ARG A 24 24.53 22.54 14.52
CA ARG A 24 24.18 23.56 13.51
C ARG A 24 24.82 23.23 12.16
N ALA A 25 26.08 22.81 12.13
CA ALA A 25 26.80 22.44 10.93
C ALA A 25 26.17 21.19 10.27
N LYS A 26 25.84 20.16 11.05
CA LYS A 26 25.13 18.97 10.57
C LYS A 26 23.75 19.33 10.00
N ARG A 27 22.98 20.20 10.66
CA ARG A 27 21.68 20.67 10.18
C ARG A 27 21.79 21.49 8.89
N LYS A 28 22.83 22.35 8.75
CA LYS A 28 23.09 23.11 7.53
C LYS A 28 23.40 22.19 6.36
N LEU A 29 24.28 21.21 6.57
CA LEU A 29 24.65 20.21 5.57
C LEU A 29 23.44 19.35 5.14
N ALA A 30 22.62 18.90 6.09
CA ALA A 30 21.39 18.18 5.80
C ALA A 30 20.39 19.02 4.99
N LYS A 31 20.28 20.33 5.29
CA LYS A 31 19.42 21.25 4.53
C LYS A 31 19.92 21.47 3.11
N GLU A 32 21.21 21.54 2.89
CA GLU A 32 21.82 21.64 1.55
C GLU A 32 21.63 20.36 0.75
N LYS A 33 21.86 19.19 1.37
CA LYS A 33 21.56 17.89 0.75
C LYS A 33 20.09 17.74 0.37
N ARG A 34 19.15 18.21 1.22
CA ARG A 34 17.71 18.22 0.91
C ARG A 34 17.38 19.15 -0.27
N LYS A 35 18.01 20.32 -0.37
CA LYS A 35 17.83 21.22 -1.51
C LYS A 35 18.35 20.62 -2.81
N GLU A 36 19.49 19.95 -2.77
CA GLU A 36 20.06 19.27 -3.93
C GLU A 36 19.21 18.08 -4.36
N ALA A 37 18.76 17.24 -3.43
CA ALA A 37 17.82 16.16 -3.70
C ALA A 37 16.50 16.67 -4.29
N ALA A 38 15.96 17.79 -3.79
CA ALA A 38 14.77 18.43 -4.34
C ALA A 38 15.00 18.99 -5.75
N ARG A 39 16.21 19.52 -6.04
CA ARG A 39 16.61 19.97 -7.37
C ARG A 39 16.71 18.81 -8.35
N LEU A 40 17.37 17.72 -7.95
CA LEU A 40 17.50 16.50 -8.75
C LEU A 40 16.12 15.87 -9.01
N ARG A 41 15.22 15.87 -8.01
CA ARG A 41 13.84 15.41 -8.16
C ARG A 41 13.04 16.28 -9.14
N LYS A 42 13.22 17.61 -9.12
CA LYS A 42 12.60 18.50 -10.12
C LYS A 42 13.13 18.27 -11.53
N ILE A 43 14.42 18.01 -11.68
CA ILE A 43 15.05 17.69 -12.98
C ILE A 43 14.52 16.35 -13.51
N SER A 44 14.38 15.32 -12.66
CA SER A 44 13.82 14.01 -13.03
C SER A 44 12.34 14.12 -13.42
N ILE A 45 11.54 14.90 -12.68
CA ILE A 45 10.13 15.16 -12.99
C ILE A 45 9.98 15.98 -14.29
N GLY A 46 10.88 16.96 -14.52
CA GLY A 46 10.90 17.77 -15.74
C GLY A 46 11.23 16.92 -16.99
N LYS A 47 12.21 16.02 -16.88
CA LYS A 47 12.55 15.06 -17.96
C LYS A 47 11.45 14.03 -18.20
N ALA A 48 10.72 13.63 -17.15
CA ALA A 48 9.63 12.66 -17.23
C ALA A 48 8.37 13.20 -17.93
N LYS A 49 8.17 14.53 -17.98
CA LYS A 49 7.06 15.15 -18.74
C LYS A 49 7.28 15.16 -20.24
N ALA A 50 8.50 14.92 -20.71
CA ALA A 50 8.90 14.94 -22.12
C ALA A 50 9.01 13.56 -22.77
N VAL A 51 8.82 12.47 -22.02
CA VAL A 51 8.86 11.11 -22.56
C VAL A 51 7.46 10.72 -23.02
N ASP A 52 7.41 10.41 -24.30
CA ASP A 52 6.32 9.95 -25.13
C ASP A 52 5.29 9.07 -24.40
N ARG A 53 3.99 9.39 -24.58
CA ARG A 53 2.85 8.63 -24.08
C ARG A 53 2.60 7.41 -25.00
N GLY A 54 3.61 6.56 -25.15
CA GLY A 54 3.48 5.29 -25.86
C GLY A 54 2.57 4.34 -25.10
N GLN A 55 1.62 3.76 -25.80
CA GLN A 55 0.74 2.69 -25.33
C GLN A 55 1.58 1.50 -24.90
N PHE A 56 1.62 1.22 -23.58
CA PHE A 56 2.12 -0.05 -23.06
C PHE A 56 0.92 -0.87 -22.60
N GLN A 57 0.53 -1.85 -23.40
CA GLN A 57 -0.33 -2.92 -22.95
C GLN A 57 0.52 -3.89 -22.12
N VAL A 58 0.19 -4.10 -20.87
CA VAL A 58 0.67 -5.25 -20.11
C VAL A 58 -0.12 -6.46 -20.63
N THR A 59 0.34 -7.07 -21.68
CA THR A 59 -0.21 -8.32 -22.18
C THR A 59 0.47 -9.47 -21.42
N TYR A 60 -0.24 -10.06 -20.48
CA TYR A 60 0.13 -11.39 -20.02
C TYR A 60 -0.06 -12.36 -21.17
N ARG A 61 1.04 -12.95 -21.68
CA ARG A 61 0.98 -13.98 -22.69
C ARG A 61 0.89 -15.33 -22.02
N PRO A 62 -0.09 -16.19 -22.38
CA PRO A 62 -0.07 -17.59 -21.97
C PRO A 62 1.25 -18.22 -22.43
N ALA A 63 1.83 -19.08 -21.61
CA ALA A 63 3.02 -19.81 -21.99
C ALA A 63 2.71 -20.65 -23.25
N GLY A 64 3.34 -20.37 -24.39
CA GLY A 64 3.36 -21.26 -25.52
C GLY A 64 2.96 -20.77 -26.91
N GLU A 65 2.64 -19.47 -27.13
CA GLU A 65 2.12 -19.04 -28.45
C GLU A 65 3.09 -18.33 -29.40
N ASP A 66 4.32 -17.97 -29.01
CA ASP A 66 5.16 -17.13 -29.86
C ASP A 66 6.53 -17.65 -30.29
N GLY A 67 6.77 -18.96 -30.23
CA GLY A 67 7.95 -19.59 -30.90
C GLY A 67 9.32 -18.98 -30.54
N SER A 68 9.44 -18.19 -29.49
CA SER A 68 10.72 -17.63 -29.05
C SER A 68 11.55 -18.71 -28.34
N SER A 69 12.78 -18.90 -28.76
CA SER A 69 13.73 -19.91 -28.30
C SER A 69 14.34 -19.64 -26.94
N PHE A 70 13.58 -19.09 -25.98
CA PHE A 70 14.00 -18.97 -24.60
C PHE A 70 13.85 -20.33 -23.92
N ARG A 71 14.84 -20.73 -23.14
CA ARG A 71 14.81 -21.94 -22.33
C ARG A 71 13.61 -21.87 -21.40
N ALA A 72 12.54 -22.58 -21.72
CA ALA A 72 11.46 -22.77 -20.79
C ALA A 72 12.03 -23.49 -19.55
N LEU A 73 12.02 -22.82 -18.43
CA LEU A 73 12.22 -23.47 -17.13
C LEU A 73 11.19 -24.60 -16.98
N SER A 74 11.38 -25.51 -16.04
CA SER A 74 10.49 -26.65 -15.83
C SER A 74 9.03 -26.27 -15.93
N GLY A 75 8.20 -27.14 -16.48
CA GLY A 75 6.77 -26.84 -16.72
C GLY A 75 6.05 -26.37 -15.47
N LEU A 76 4.99 -25.57 -15.64
CA LEU A 76 4.16 -25.09 -14.54
C LEU A 76 3.74 -26.24 -13.62
N PRO A 77 3.62 -26.02 -12.30
CA PRO A 77 3.16 -27.02 -11.35
C PRO A 77 1.76 -27.53 -11.73
N ASN A 78 1.46 -28.75 -11.32
CA ASN A 78 0.13 -29.34 -11.55
C ASN A 78 -0.94 -28.51 -10.80
N ARG A 79 -1.77 -27.80 -11.54
CA ARG A 79 -2.81 -26.90 -11.01
C ARG A 79 -3.99 -27.62 -10.34
N LYS A 80 -4.07 -28.95 -10.47
CA LYS A 80 -5.11 -29.79 -9.84
C LYS A 80 -4.74 -30.24 -8.42
N THR A 81 -3.48 -30.08 -8.05
CA THR A 81 -2.96 -30.38 -6.71
C THR A 81 -2.44 -29.09 -6.07
N PRO A 82 -2.46 -28.95 -4.73
CA PRO A 82 -1.84 -27.82 -4.06
C PRO A 82 -0.35 -27.73 -4.42
N PHE A 83 0.11 -26.54 -4.77
CA PHE A 83 1.51 -26.20 -5.05
C PHE A 83 1.94 -24.98 -4.22
N THR A 84 3.23 -24.77 -4.06
CA THR A 84 3.83 -23.74 -3.23
C THR A 84 4.61 -22.73 -4.05
N VAL A 85 4.53 -21.46 -3.67
CA VAL A 85 5.27 -20.37 -4.31
C VAL A 85 6.06 -19.59 -3.27
N LEU A 86 7.36 -19.39 -3.52
CA LEU A 86 8.17 -18.42 -2.81
C LEU A 86 7.98 -17.05 -3.44
N GLY A 87 7.47 -16.09 -2.67
CA GLY A 87 7.32 -14.69 -3.09
C GLY A 87 8.39 -13.80 -2.47
N ILE A 88 8.90 -12.85 -3.25
CA ILE A 88 9.91 -11.87 -2.82
C ILE A 88 9.40 -10.47 -3.13
N GLU A 89 9.51 -9.56 -2.14
CA GLU A 89 9.14 -8.15 -2.23
C GLU A 89 10.32 -7.27 -1.80
N SER A 90 10.65 -6.28 -2.62
CA SER A 90 11.71 -5.30 -2.32
C SER A 90 11.47 -3.96 -3.04
N SER A 91 10.23 -3.58 -3.27
CA SER A 91 9.91 -2.43 -4.15
C SER A 91 10.20 -1.06 -3.54
N CYS A 92 10.31 -0.94 -2.22
CA CYS A 92 10.50 0.35 -1.52
C CYS A 92 11.49 0.27 -0.36
N ASP A 93 11.03 0.03 0.87
CA ASP A 93 11.81 0.09 2.11
C ASP A 93 11.59 -1.11 3.05
N ASP A 94 10.88 -2.11 2.59
CA ASP A 94 10.71 -3.39 3.28
C ASP A 94 11.24 -4.54 2.41
N THR A 95 12.04 -5.43 3.00
CA THR A 95 12.49 -6.66 2.37
C THR A 95 11.64 -7.81 2.87
N GLY A 96 10.78 -8.37 2.03
CA GLY A 96 9.87 -9.44 2.40
C GLY A 96 10.06 -10.71 1.60
N ALA A 97 9.93 -11.88 2.25
CA ALA A 97 9.77 -13.16 1.59
C ALA A 97 8.68 -13.99 2.27
N ALA A 98 7.97 -14.80 1.49
CA ALA A 98 7.00 -15.74 2.05
C ALA A 98 6.82 -16.95 1.15
N VAL A 99 6.49 -18.09 1.76
CA VAL A 99 6.05 -19.28 1.06
C VAL A 99 4.55 -19.41 1.22
N VAL A 100 3.83 -19.33 0.11
CA VAL A 100 2.37 -19.42 0.06
C VAL A 100 1.95 -20.63 -0.74
N ARG A 101 1.05 -21.45 -0.17
CA ARG A 101 0.44 -22.59 -0.88
C ARG A 101 -0.75 -22.13 -1.72
N SER A 102 -0.99 -22.79 -2.82
CA SER A 102 -2.01 -22.36 -3.78
C SER A 102 -3.44 -22.31 -3.22
N ASP A 103 -3.75 -22.98 -2.12
CA ASP A 103 -5.02 -22.86 -1.41
C ASP A 103 -5.13 -21.61 -0.50
N GLY A 104 -4.08 -20.76 -0.48
CA GLY A 104 -4.03 -19.52 0.26
C GLY A 104 -3.30 -19.61 1.62
N VAL A 105 -2.82 -20.81 2.00
CA VAL A 105 -2.06 -20.98 3.26
C VAL A 105 -0.71 -20.30 3.15
N ILE A 106 -0.43 -19.34 4.03
CA ILE A 106 0.91 -18.78 4.23
C ILE A 106 1.67 -19.75 5.15
N LEU A 107 2.59 -20.52 4.55
CA LEU A 107 3.35 -21.55 5.28
C LEU A 107 4.47 -20.93 6.11
N GLY A 108 5.10 -19.86 5.61
CA GLY A 108 6.16 -19.14 6.31
C GLY A 108 6.35 -17.76 5.71
N GLU A 109 6.63 -16.77 6.53
CA GLU A 109 6.88 -15.39 6.11
C GLU A 109 7.99 -14.74 6.96
N ALA A 110 8.78 -13.88 6.33
CA ALA A 110 9.80 -13.07 6.98
C ALA A 110 9.82 -11.66 6.38
N LEU A 111 10.12 -10.68 7.22
CA LEU A 111 10.15 -9.27 6.86
C LEU A 111 11.30 -8.58 7.60
N ALA A 112 12.16 -7.90 6.86
CA ALA A 112 13.14 -6.97 7.39
C ALA A 112 12.73 -5.54 7.01
N SER A 113 12.24 -4.78 7.99
CA SER A 113 11.85 -3.38 7.80
C SER A 113 13.04 -2.45 7.96
N GLN A 114 13.09 -1.42 7.12
CA GLN A 114 14.12 -0.39 7.14
C GLN A 114 13.65 0.89 7.84
N GLN A 115 12.58 0.80 8.63
CA GLN A 115 11.93 1.94 9.28
C GLN A 115 12.93 2.81 10.05
N GLU A 116 13.77 2.21 10.90
CA GLU A 116 14.74 2.94 11.74
C GLU A 116 15.76 3.72 10.89
N ILE A 117 16.23 3.10 9.80
CA ILE A 117 17.19 3.73 8.87
C ILE A 117 16.59 5.00 8.27
N HIS A 118 15.35 4.93 7.82
CA HIS A 118 14.72 6.02 7.09
C HIS A 118 14.10 7.10 7.99
N GLU A 119 13.83 6.79 9.26
CA GLU A 119 13.33 7.77 10.24
C GLU A 119 14.33 8.90 10.48
N GLU A 120 15.61 8.59 10.60
CA GLU A 120 16.68 9.58 10.74
C GLU A 120 16.77 10.57 9.56
N TRP A 121 16.40 10.12 8.36
CA TRP A 121 16.42 10.91 7.12
C TRP A 121 15.09 11.59 6.80
N GLY A 122 14.05 11.31 7.57
CA GLY A 122 12.70 11.85 7.36
C GLY A 122 12.04 11.35 6.07
N GLY A 123 12.39 10.15 5.61
CA GLY A 123 11.83 9.46 4.45
C GLY A 123 12.84 8.57 3.73
N VAL A 124 12.35 7.75 2.81
CA VAL A 124 13.15 6.74 2.11
C VAL A 124 14.28 7.37 1.29
N VAL A 125 15.51 6.86 1.48
CA VAL A 125 16.71 7.21 0.72
C VAL A 125 17.07 6.02 -0.17
N PRO A 126 16.89 6.09 -1.51
CA PRO A 126 16.97 4.92 -2.39
C PRO A 126 18.28 4.13 -2.32
N GLY A 127 19.41 4.83 -2.11
CA GLY A 127 20.72 4.18 -1.98
C GLY A 127 20.85 3.36 -0.69
N LEU A 128 20.40 3.92 0.44
CA LEU A 128 20.39 3.20 1.72
C LEU A 128 19.38 2.05 1.70
N ALA A 129 18.22 2.27 1.07
CA ALA A 129 17.23 1.22 0.93
C ALA A 129 17.78 0.03 0.13
N ARG A 130 18.45 0.28 -1.00
CA ARG A 130 19.12 -0.77 -1.79
C ARG A 130 20.13 -1.55 -0.93
N ASP A 131 20.99 -0.84 -0.21
CA ASP A 131 22.06 -1.46 0.57
C ASP A 131 21.48 -2.36 1.68
N ALA A 132 20.43 -1.92 2.35
CA ALA A 132 19.71 -2.71 3.35
C ALA A 132 18.99 -3.93 2.72
N HIS A 133 18.38 -3.80 1.53
CA HIS A 133 17.86 -4.96 0.82
C HIS A 133 18.94 -6.00 0.51
N GLN A 134 20.11 -5.56 0.04
CA GLN A 134 21.24 -6.47 -0.25
C GLN A 134 21.72 -7.18 1.01
N GLU A 135 21.71 -6.51 2.15
CA GLU A 135 22.13 -7.08 3.43
C GLU A 135 21.15 -8.15 3.94
N HIS A 136 19.84 -7.93 3.75
CA HIS A 136 18.83 -8.75 4.40
C HIS A 136 18.18 -9.81 3.51
N ILE A 137 18.27 -9.70 2.18
CA ILE A 137 17.48 -10.54 1.25
C ILE A 137 17.71 -12.04 1.43
N ASP A 138 18.94 -12.46 1.68
CA ASP A 138 19.29 -13.87 1.85
C ASP A 138 18.69 -14.42 3.15
N ALA A 139 18.87 -13.71 4.26
CA ALA A 139 18.34 -14.08 5.57
C ALA A 139 16.81 -14.13 5.59
N VAL A 140 16.15 -13.17 4.94
CA VAL A 140 14.67 -13.10 4.85
C VAL A 140 14.12 -14.27 4.05
N VAL A 141 14.75 -14.65 2.93
CA VAL A 141 14.37 -15.83 2.14
C VAL A 141 14.58 -17.12 2.95
N GLU A 142 15.71 -17.26 3.62
CA GLU A 142 16.02 -18.44 4.44
C GLU A 142 15.04 -18.58 5.62
N GLU A 143 14.75 -17.49 6.32
CA GLU A 143 13.80 -17.48 7.43
C GLU A 143 12.37 -17.85 6.98
N ALA A 144 11.92 -17.34 5.82
CA ALA A 144 10.62 -17.69 5.26
C ALA A 144 10.51 -19.20 4.93
N LEU A 145 11.56 -19.79 4.36
CA LEU A 145 11.64 -21.24 4.10
C LEU A 145 11.64 -22.05 5.40
N GLN A 146 12.45 -21.66 6.38
CA GLN A 146 12.52 -22.33 7.68
C GLN A 146 11.16 -22.33 8.38
N LYS A 147 10.46 -21.19 8.40
CA LYS A 147 9.11 -21.07 8.96
C LYS A 147 8.09 -21.93 8.20
N ALA A 148 8.29 -22.14 6.90
CA ALA A 148 7.49 -23.06 6.09
C ALA A 148 7.81 -24.54 6.33
N GLY A 149 8.81 -24.87 7.17
CA GLY A 149 9.30 -26.21 7.40
C GLY A 149 10.14 -26.75 6.25
N MET A 150 10.69 -25.87 5.40
CA MET A 150 11.52 -26.19 4.25
C MET A 150 12.99 -25.88 4.53
N THR A 151 13.88 -26.65 3.93
CA THR A 151 15.34 -26.51 4.07
C THR A 151 16.01 -25.93 2.84
N SER A 152 15.29 -25.89 1.71
CA SER A 152 15.82 -25.45 0.42
C SER A 152 14.74 -24.91 -0.48
N VAL A 153 15.11 -23.98 -1.37
CA VAL A 153 14.27 -23.50 -2.48
C VAL A 153 13.88 -24.65 -3.45
N ALA A 154 14.64 -25.75 -3.45
CA ALA A 154 14.26 -26.92 -4.24
C ALA A 154 12.85 -27.48 -3.87
N GLU A 155 12.39 -27.22 -2.65
CA GLU A 155 11.11 -27.71 -2.13
C GLU A 155 9.89 -26.86 -2.52
N VAL A 156 10.08 -25.63 -3.01
CA VAL A 156 8.98 -24.84 -3.57
C VAL A 156 8.75 -25.19 -5.04
N ASP A 157 7.53 -24.97 -5.53
CA ASP A 157 7.12 -25.30 -6.90
C ASP A 157 7.34 -24.15 -7.90
N ALA A 158 7.40 -22.90 -7.44
CA ALA A 158 7.63 -21.73 -8.27
C ALA A 158 8.13 -20.53 -7.46
N ILE A 159 8.59 -19.49 -8.16
CA ILE A 159 9.10 -18.25 -7.56
C ILE A 159 8.39 -17.05 -8.16
N GLY A 160 7.84 -16.18 -7.31
CA GLY A 160 7.26 -14.90 -7.66
C GLY A 160 8.07 -13.74 -7.10
N VAL A 161 8.19 -12.64 -7.83
CA VAL A 161 8.90 -11.44 -7.34
C VAL A 161 8.26 -10.19 -7.89
N THR A 162 8.16 -9.15 -7.07
CA THR A 162 7.73 -7.83 -7.54
C THR A 162 8.78 -7.21 -8.45
N VAL A 163 8.37 -6.90 -9.69
CA VAL A 163 9.24 -6.28 -10.71
C VAL A 163 8.91 -4.81 -10.96
N GLY A 164 7.86 -4.28 -10.34
CA GLY A 164 7.47 -2.87 -10.43
C GLY A 164 5.97 -2.65 -10.24
N PRO A 165 5.54 -1.38 -10.11
CA PRO A 165 6.38 -0.18 -9.95
C PRO A 165 7.05 -0.11 -8.57
N GLY A 166 8.12 0.71 -8.47
CA GLY A 166 8.85 0.89 -7.21
C GLY A 166 10.18 1.63 -7.41
N LEU A 167 11.02 1.61 -6.39
CA LEU A 167 12.38 2.14 -6.47
C LEU A 167 13.24 1.17 -7.27
N GLU A 168 13.72 1.60 -8.44
CA GLU A 168 14.48 0.74 -9.38
C GLU A 168 15.65 0.02 -8.71
N LEU A 169 16.42 0.73 -7.88
CA LEU A 169 17.58 0.15 -7.18
C LEU A 169 17.16 -0.96 -6.21
N CYS A 170 16.02 -0.81 -5.57
CA CYS A 170 15.46 -1.77 -4.61
C CYS A 170 14.85 -2.97 -5.34
N LEU A 171 14.03 -2.73 -6.36
CA LEU A 171 13.44 -3.78 -7.20
C LEU A 171 14.49 -4.73 -7.81
N ARG A 172 15.63 -4.17 -8.25
CA ARG A 172 16.72 -4.97 -8.81
C ARG A 172 17.24 -6.02 -7.84
N VAL A 173 17.36 -5.70 -6.55
CA VAL A 173 17.87 -6.65 -5.54
C VAL A 173 16.95 -7.88 -5.46
N GLY A 174 15.65 -7.69 -5.27
CA GLY A 174 14.69 -8.82 -5.20
C GLY A 174 14.59 -9.58 -6.52
N CYS A 175 14.54 -8.85 -7.65
CA CYS A 175 14.44 -9.47 -8.98
C CYS A 175 15.67 -10.33 -9.31
N GLU A 176 16.87 -9.83 -9.06
CA GLU A 176 18.12 -10.60 -9.29
C GLU A 176 18.21 -11.82 -8.38
N LYS A 177 17.82 -11.68 -7.10
CA LYS A 177 17.74 -12.83 -6.19
C LYS A 177 16.76 -13.89 -6.70
N ALA A 178 15.55 -13.51 -7.06
CA ALA A 178 14.53 -14.42 -7.56
C ALA A 178 14.95 -15.11 -8.87
N LYS A 179 15.57 -14.37 -9.80
CA LYS A 179 16.13 -14.91 -11.06
C LYS A 179 17.21 -15.95 -10.79
N SER A 180 18.15 -15.63 -9.89
CA SER A 180 19.24 -16.56 -9.52
C SER A 180 18.66 -17.86 -8.97
N LEU A 181 17.70 -17.77 -8.04
CA LEU A 181 17.05 -18.95 -7.46
C LEU A 181 16.25 -19.75 -8.49
N ALA A 182 15.51 -19.08 -9.38
CA ALA A 182 14.74 -19.74 -10.42
C ALA A 182 15.62 -20.53 -11.39
N LEU A 183 16.77 -19.95 -11.78
CA LEU A 183 17.73 -20.59 -12.67
C LEU A 183 18.50 -21.73 -12.00
N GLU A 184 18.92 -21.54 -10.73
CA GLU A 184 19.67 -22.53 -9.97
C GLU A 184 18.85 -23.79 -9.68
N TYR A 185 17.56 -23.61 -9.30
CA TYR A 185 16.69 -24.72 -8.91
C TYR A 185 15.72 -25.15 -10.00
N ASP A 186 15.85 -24.59 -11.22
CA ASP A 186 14.97 -24.88 -12.37
C ASP A 186 13.48 -24.72 -12.02
N LYS A 187 13.11 -23.56 -11.46
CA LYS A 187 11.73 -23.25 -11.03
C LYS A 187 11.05 -22.26 -11.96
N PRO A 188 9.74 -22.44 -12.25
CA PRO A 188 8.93 -21.42 -12.91
C PRO A 188 9.04 -20.07 -12.20
N PHE A 189 9.14 -19.02 -13.00
CA PHE A 189 9.33 -17.64 -12.52
C PHE A 189 8.14 -16.77 -12.91
N VAL A 190 7.71 -15.89 -11.99
CA VAL A 190 6.62 -14.92 -12.22
C VAL A 190 7.05 -13.54 -11.75
N GLY A 191 7.14 -12.60 -12.72
CA GLY A 191 7.33 -11.19 -12.44
C GLY A 191 6.00 -10.52 -12.09
N VAL A 192 5.84 -10.09 -10.86
CA VAL A 192 4.59 -9.60 -10.30
C VAL A 192 4.52 -8.06 -10.37
N HIS A 193 3.36 -7.53 -10.76
CA HIS A 193 3.09 -6.10 -10.65
C HIS A 193 2.69 -5.75 -9.21
N HIS A 194 3.39 -4.83 -8.58
CA HIS A 194 3.22 -4.44 -7.17
C HIS A 194 1.76 -4.08 -6.79
N LEU A 195 1.09 -3.27 -7.62
CA LEU A 195 -0.31 -2.87 -7.34
C LEU A 195 -1.28 -4.04 -7.52
N GLU A 196 -1.02 -4.94 -8.48
CA GLU A 196 -1.79 -6.16 -8.65
C GLU A 196 -1.63 -7.06 -7.44
N ALA A 197 -0.42 -7.20 -6.91
CA ALA A 197 -0.16 -7.96 -5.71
C ALA A 197 -1.02 -7.48 -4.53
N HIS A 198 -1.07 -6.17 -4.29
CA HIS A 198 -1.95 -5.60 -3.27
C HIS A 198 -3.43 -5.92 -3.51
N ILE A 199 -3.92 -5.77 -4.75
CA ILE A 199 -5.33 -6.04 -5.08
C ILE A 199 -5.67 -7.50 -4.87
N LEU A 200 -4.81 -8.40 -5.31
CA LEU A 200 -5.05 -9.84 -5.20
C LEU A 200 -5.02 -10.34 -3.76
N MET A 201 -4.42 -9.60 -2.81
CA MET A 201 -4.51 -9.94 -1.38
C MET A 201 -5.95 -9.98 -0.87
N ALA A 202 -6.87 -9.19 -1.44
CA ALA A 202 -8.29 -9.30 -1.10
C ALA A 202 -8.93 -10.62 -1.57
N ARG A 203 -8.28 -11.35 -2.47
CA ARG A 203 -8.71 -12.66 -2.96
C ARG A 203 -8.07 -13.85 -2.22
N LEU A 204 -7.14 -13.57 -1.30
CA LEU A 204 -6.55 -14.63 -0.49
C LEU A 204 -7.66 -15.31 0.34
N PRO A 205 -7.84 -16.63 0.23
CA PRO A 205 -8.90 -17.31 0.98
C PRO A 205 -8.76 -17.15 2.48
N SER A 206 -9.83 -16.78 3.17
CA SER A 206 -9.84 -16.52 4.61
C SER A 206 -9.67 -17.77 5.49
N ALA A 207 -9.68 -18.96 4.90
CA ALA A 207 -9.60 -20.23 5.64
C ALA A 207 -8.29 -20.49 6.37
N VAL A 208 -7.33 -19.57 6.34
CA VAL A 208 -5.95 -19.87 6.72
C VAL A 208 -5.41 -19.02 7.87
N ALA A 209 -6.20 -18.19 8.45
CA ALA A 209 -5.84 -17.54 9.71
C ALA A 209 -6.09 -18.47 10.90
N ASN A 210 -5.39 -19.59 10.98
CA ASN A 210 -5.23 -20.32 12.23
C ASN A 210 -4.15 -19.62 13.06
N ASN A 211 -4.56 -18.58 13.78
CA ASN A 211 -4.14 -18.19 15.13
C ASN A 211 -4.66 -16.77 15.44
N ASN A 212 -5.82 -16.74 16.07
CA ASN A 212 -6.23 -15.72 17.04
C ASN A 212 -5.85 -14.24 16.81
N GLN A 213 -6.17 -13.64 15.67
CA GLN A 213 -6.30 -12.17 15.47
C GLN A 213 -6.22 -11.67 14.02
N ASP A 214 -6.04 -12.55 13.02
CA ASP A 214 -5.73 -12.16 11.62
C ASP A 214 -6.73 -12.69 10.59
N GLU A 215 -8.01 -12.72 10.90
CA GLU A 215 -9.04 -13.09 9.92
C GLU A 215 -9.19 -11.99 8.87
N LEU A 216 -9.30 -12.39 7.59
CA LEU A 216 -9.85 -11.51 6.56
C LEU A 216 -11.23 -11.05 7.04
N ILE A 217 -11.41 -9.74 7.20
CA ILE A 217 -12.70 -9.20 7.60
C ILE A 217 -13.63 -9.33 6.41
N HIS A 218 -14.40 -10.41 6.40
CA HIS A 218 -15.58 -10.57 5.56
C HIS A 218 -16.74 -10.03 6.37
N ILE A 219 -17.31 -8.92 5.95
CA ILE A 219 -18.52 -8.36 6.55
C ILE A 219 -19.67 -8.66 5.61
N PRO A 220 -20.43 -9.76 5.85
CA PRO A 220 -21.69 -9.96 5.16
C PRO A 220 -22.69 -8.92 5.67
N ALA A 221 -23.45 -8.34 4.77
CA ALA A 221 -24.54 -7.44 5.13
C ALA A 221 -25.70 -8.13 5.87
N THR A 222 -25.67 -9.47 5.99
CA THR A 222 -26.70 -10.30 6.65
C THR A 222 -26.10 -11.55 7.29
N ASP A 223 -26.76 -11.97 8.35
CA ASP A 223 -26.43 -13.02 9.32
C ASP A 223 -26.52 -14.44 8.70
N ASP A 224 -25.61 -14.78 7.76
CA ASP A 224 -25.54 -16.13 7.19
C ASP A 224 -24.31 -16.85 7.77
N THR A 225 -24.58 -17.77 8.71
CA THR A 225 -23.62 -18.56 9.51
C THR A 225 -22.80 -19.59 8.72
N HIS A 226 -22.82 -19.51 7.39
CA HIS A 226 -21.95 -20.26 6.48
C HIS A 226 -20.97 -19.31 5.78
N ALA A 227 -20.10 -18.64 6.56
CA ALA A 227 -18.98 -17.88 6.01
C ALA A 227 -18.11 -18.80 5.16
N SER A 228 -18.33 -18.72 3.87
CA SER A 228 -17.68 -19.50 2.84
C SER A 228 -16.17 -19.21 2.85
N THR A 229 -15.35 -20.23 2.91
CA THR A 229 -13.92 -20.26 2.59
C THR A 229 -13.60 -19.86 1.14
N ARG A 230 -14.52 -19.19 0.47
CA ARG A 230 -14.46 -18.88 -0.96
C ARG A 230 -13.70 -17.58 -1.20
N ALA A 231 -12.70 -17.65 -2.06
CA ALA A 231 -12.02 -16.46 -2.56
C ALA A 231 -13.03 -15.51 -3.24
N MET A 232 -12.79 -14.20 -3.12
CA MET A 232 -13.58 -13.19 -3.81
C MET A 232 -13.48 -13.38 -5.33
N ASP A 233 -14.62 -13.43 -6.02
CA ASP A 233 -14.69 -13.62 -7.46
C ASP A 233 -14.57 -12.28 -8.23
N PHE A 234 -14.04 -12.31 -9.44
CA PHE A 234 -14.13 -11.21 -10.40
C PHE A 234 -15.55 -11.17 -11.05
N PRO A 235 -16.03 -10.01 -11.50
CA PRO A 235 -15.44 -8.68 -11.35
C PRO A 235 -15.76 -8.01 -10.00
N PHE A 236 -14.93 -7.04 -9.59
CA PHE A 236 -15.15 -6.26 -8.37
C PHE A 236 -14.60 -4.84 -8.49
N LEU A 237 -15.05 -3.93 -7.61
CA LEU A 237 -14.49 -2.60 -7.43
C LEU A 237 -13.33 -2.68 -6.43
N ALA A 238 -12.18 -2.11 -6.76
CA ALA A 238 -11.06 -1.99 -5.81
C ALA A 238 -10.80 -0.52 -5.46
N LEU A 239 -10.60 -0.26 -4.17
CA LEU A 239 -10.01 0.96 -3.63
C LEU A 239 -8.59 0.63 -3.16
N LEU A 240 -7.59 1.05 -3.94
CA LEU A 240 -6.18 0.94 -3.58
C LEU A 240 -5.74 2.24 -2.91
N VAL A 241 -5.34 2.17 -1.65
CA VAL A 241 -4.90 3.31 -0.84
C VAL A 241 -3.59 3.00 -0.10
N SER A 242 -2.51 3.65 -0.51
CA SER A 242 -1.16 3.43 0.04
C SER A 242 -0.38 4.74 0.20
N GLY A 243 0.87 4.66 0.62
CA GLY A 243 1.80 5.78 0.67
C GLY A 243 2.03 6.42 -0.70
N GLY A 244 2.04 5.64 -1.78
CA GLY A 244 2.28 6.11 -3.15
C GLY A 244 1.02 6.23 -4.02
N HIS A 245 -0.04 5.52 -3.70
CA HIS A 245 -1.20 5.37 -4.58
C HIS A 245 -2.53 5.66 -3.87
N CYS A 246 -3.47 6.23 -4.63
CA CYS A 246 -4.87 6.35 -4.24
C CYS A 246 -5.69 6.24 -5.54
N GLN A 247 -6.32 5.07 -5.76
CA GLN A 247 -6.98 4.74 -7.03
C GLN A 247 -8.26 3.95 -6.81
N LEU A 248 -9.26 4.19 -7.65
CA LEU A 248 -10.45 3.37 -7.82
C LEU A 248 -10.33 2.59 -9.12
N MET A 249 -10.57 1.29 -9.06
CA MET A 249 -10.38 0.40 -10.20
C MET A 249 -11.52 -0.60 -10.32
N HIS A 250 -11.92 -0.85 -11.54
CA HIS A 250 -12.77 -1.98 -11.91
C HIS A 250 -11.87 -3.16 -12.29
N CYS A 251 -11.84 -4.16 -11.43
CA CYS A 251 -11.05 -5.37 -11.60
C CYS A 251 -11.91 -6.42 -12.30
N GLN A 252 -11.58 -6.75 -13.55
CA GLN A 252 -12.37 -7.67 -14.37
C GLN A 252 -11.77 -9.09 -14.41
N GLY A 253 -10.49 -9.21 -14.15
CA GLY A 253 -9.70 -10.42 -14.12
C GLY A 253 -8.27 -10.13 -13.79
N ILE A 254 -7.44 -11.17 -13.68
CA ILE A 254 -5.99 -11.00 -13.47
C ILE A 254 -5.40 -10.35 -14.72
N GLY A 255 -4.63 -9.28 -14.52
CA GLY A 255 -4.09 -8.47 -15.63
C GLY A 255 -5.15 -7.62 -16.37
N GLN A 256 -6.41 -7.60 -15.93
CA GLN A 256 -7.51 -6.90 -16.59
C GLN A 256 -8.13 -5.86 -15.64
N TYR A 257 -7.57 -4.66 -15.66
CA TYR A 257 -7.93 -3.57 -14.75
C TYR A 257 -8.27 -2.31 -15.52
N GLU A 258 -9.39 -1.69 -15.15
CA GLU A 258 -9.81 -0.39 -15.64
C GLU A 258 -9.66 0.63 -14.50
N ILE A 259 -8.81 1.65 -14.68
CA ILE A 259 -8.69 2.73 -13.70
C ILE A 259 -9.87 3.66 -13.89
N LEU A 260 -10.73 3.74 -12.88
CA LEU A 260 -11.91 4.61 -12.86
C LEU A 260 -11.58 6.03 -12.39
N GLY A 261 -10.61 6.16 -11.47
CA GLY A 261 -10.12 7.42 -10.96
C GLY A 261 -8.85 7.24 -10.14
N GLY A 262 -8.07 8.29 -10.02
CA GLY A 262 -6.80 8.27 -9.30
C GLY A 262 -6.48 9.62 -8.68
N THR A 263 -5.39 9.68 -7.89
CA THR A 263 -4.98 10.95 -7.31
C THR A 263 -4.34 11.87 -8.36
N MET A 264 -4.75 13.14 -8.34
CA MET A 264 -4.20 14.19 -9.21
C MET A 264 -2.93 14.82 -8.62
N ASP A 265 -2.68 14.62 -7.32
CA ASP A 265 -1.57 15.24 -6.60
C ASP A 265 -0.98 14.27 -5.55
N ASP A 266 -1.13 14.54 -4.25
CA ASP A 266 -0.66 13.65 -3.20
C ASP A 266 -1.58 12.42 -3.09
N SER A 267 -1.03 11.25 -2.74
CA SER A 267 -1.83 10.10 -2.31
C SER A 267 -2.40 10.31 -0.90
N LEU A 268 -3.34 9.45 -0.49
CA LEU A 268 -3.91 9.52 0.86
C LEU A 268 -2.84 9.27 1.93
N GLY A 269 -2.01 8.24 1.78
CA GLY A 269 -0.92 7.94 2.72
C GLY A 269 0.12 9.06 2.78
N GLU A 270 0.51 9.62 1.64
CA GLU A 270 1.42 10.77 1.60
C GLU A 270 0.83 12.01 2.34
N ALA A 271 -0.48 12.21 2.28
CA ALA A 271 -1.15 13.28 3.03
C ALA A 271 -1.10 13.03 4.55
N PHE A 272 -1.28 11.77 4.98
CA PHE A 272 -1.08 11.37 6.38
C PHE A 272 0.37 11.60 6.83
N ASP A 273 1.35 11.18 6.06
CA ASP A 273 2.78 11.34 6.37
C ASP A 273 3.17 12.81 6.51
N LYS A 274 2.68 13.65 5.59
CA LYS A 274 2.93 15.10 5.63
C LYS A 274 2.28 15.76 6.85
N THR A 275 1.09 15.29 7.24
CA THR A 275 0.41 15.76 8.45
C THR A 275 1.15 15.30 9.71
N ALA A 276 1.62 14.06 9.76
CA ALA A 276 2.44 13.55 10.86
C ALA A 276 3.70 14.41 11.06
N ARG A 277 4.45 14.67 9.97
CA ARG A 277 5.65 15.52 10.03
C ARG A 277 5.35 16.93 10.49
N LEU A 278 4.24 17.53 10.05
CA LEU A 278 3.80 18.86 10.47
C LEU A 278 3.56 18.93 11.98
N LEU A 279 2.98 17.86 12.55
CA LEU A 279 2.65 17.78 13.98
C LEU A 279 3.81 17.24 14.84
N GLY A 280 4.99 16.97 14.24
CA GLY A 280 6.15 16.42 14.95
C GLY A 280 5.95 14.98 15.42
N LEU A 281 5.12 14.20 14.72
CA LEU A 281 4.89 12.80 15.02
C LEU A 281 5.94 11.90 14.35
N PRO A 282 6.20 10.70 14.89
CA PRO A 282 7.06 9.72 14.24
C PRO A 282 6.52 9.34 12.86
N VAL A 283 7.40 9.25 11.87
CA VAL A 283 7.05 8.89 10.48
C VAL A 283 7.73 7.61 9.99
N GLY A 284 8.45 6.92 10.86
CA GLY A 284 9.03 5.62 10.56
C GLY A 284 7.92 4.59 10.31
N GLY A 285 8.01 3.85 9.21
CA GLY A 285 6.94 2.95 8.76
C GLY A 285 5.66 3.66 8.28
N GLY A 286 5.75 4.98 7.97
CA GLY A 286 4.64 5.84 7.59
C GLY A 286 4.04 6.61 8.76
N GLY A 287 3.63 7.86 8.50
CA GLY A 287 3.01 8.74 9.50
C GLY A 287 1.54 8.40 9.81
N GLY A 288 0.91 7.58 8.97
CA GLY A 288 -0.50 7.22 9.08
C GLY A 288 -0.88 6.66 10.45
N PRO A 289 -0.20 5.61 10.96
CA PRO A 289 -0.50 5.04 12.28
C PRO A 289 -0.31 6.04 13.44
N ALA A 290 0.64 6.97 13.33
CA ALA A 290 0.86 7.99 14.37
C ALA A 290 -0.26 9.03 14.39
N VAL A 291 -0.72 9.48 13.21
CA VAL A 291 -1.88 10.38 13.08
C VAL A 291 -3.15 9.70 13.59
N GLU A 292 -3.39 8.44 13.21
CA GLU A 292 -4.55 7.67 13.63
C GLU A 292 -4.60 7.54 15.16
N ARG A 293 -3.50 7.15 15.80
CA ARG A 293 -3.43 7.06 17.28
C ARG A 293 -3.70 8.40 17.95
N LEU A 294 -3.11 9.48 17.44
CA LEU A 294 -3.33 10.81 18.01
C LEU A 294 -4.76 11.30 17.82
N ALA A 295 -5.37 11.00 16.68
CA ALA A 295 -6.74 11.38 16.35
C ALA A 295 -7.79 10.77 17.31
N LEU A 296 -7.49 9.66 17.97
CA LEU A 296 -8.38 9.05 18.97
C LEU A 296 -8.65 9.98 20.17
N ASP A 297 -7.70 10.84 20.51
CA ASP A 297 -7.82 11.79 21.62
C ASP A 297 -8.38 13.15 21.18
N GLY A 298 -8.63 13.33 19.87
CA GLY A 298 -9.04 14.61 19.29
C GLY A 298 -10.52 14.70 18.94
N ASN A 299 -11.00 15.93 18.83
CA ASN A 299 -12.33 16.22 18.32
C ASN A 299 -12.29 16.45 16.80
N ARG A 300 -12.91 15.55 16.04
CA ARG A 300 -12.94 15.60 14.56
C ARG A 300 -13.64 16.82 13.94
N THR A 301 -14.32 17.65 14.74
CA THR A 301 -15.00 18.87 14.32
C THR A 301 -14.38 20.13 14.89
N ALA A 302 -13.32 20.04 15.69
CA ALA A 302 -12.66 21.19 16.33
C ALA A 302 -12.00 22.12 15.30
N VAL A 303 -11.52 21.58 14.19
CA VAL A 303 -10.84 22.34 13.14
C VAL A 303 -11.66 22.27 11.86
N GLU A 304 -12.04 23.43 11.32
CA GLU A 304 -12.78 23.49 10.06
C GLU A 304 -11.83 23.31 8.87
N LEU A 305 -11.93 22.18 8.19
CA LEU A 305 -11.12 21.83 7.04
C LEU A 305 -12.01 21.59 5.80
N PRO A 306 -11.54 21.96 4.59
CA PRO A 306 -12.28 21.72 3.36
C PRO A 306 -12.31 20.24 3.00
N ILE A 307 -13.40 19.79 2.36
CA ILE A 307 -13.43 18.52 1.65
C ILE A 307 -12.90 18.78 0.24
N PRO A 308 -11.83 18.11 -0.20
CA PRO A 308 -11.31 18.28 -1.56
C PRO A 308 -12.35 17.94 -2.62
N LEU A 309 -12.37 18.68 -3.72
CA LEU A 309 -13.26 18.45 -4.87
C LEU A 309 -14.75 18.28 -4.51
N ARG A 310 -15.24 18.88 -3.41
CA ARG A 310 -16.57 18.67 -2.83
C ARG A 310 -17.72 18.76 -3.85
N TYR A 311 -17.61 19.69 -4.79
CA TYR A 311 -18.67 19.99 -5.77
C TYR A 311 -18.40 19.39 -7.15
N LYS A 312 -17.25 18.72 -7.34
CA LYS A 312 -16.90 18.10 -8.61
C LYS A 312 -17.35 16.64 -8.61
N LYS A 313 -18.24 16.28 -9.52
CA LYS A 313 -18.58 14.88 -9.80
C LYS A 313 -17.44 14.26 -10.60
N SER A 314 -16.46 13.69 -9.90
CA SER A 314 -15.30 13.00 -10.45
C SER A 314 -14.92 11.84 -9.56
N LEU A 315 -14.32 10.81 -10.11
CA LEU A 315 -13.77 9.67 -9.37
C LEU A 315 -12.33 9.91 -8.91
N ASP A 316 -11.75 11.06 -9.29
CA ASP A 316 -10.39 11.42 -8.93
C ASP A 316 -10.27 11.92 -7.49
N PHE A 317 -9.09 11.72 -6.92
CA PHE A 317 -8.72 12.18 -5.60
C PHE A 317 -7.79 13.40 -5.66
N SER A 318 -7.79 14.19 -4.60
CA SER A 318 -6.83 15.28 -4.40
C SER A 318 -6.68 15.54 -2.90
N TYR A 319 -5.45 15.66 -2.42
CA TYR A 319 -5.17 15.93 -1.01
C TYR A 319 -4.28 17.14 -0.78
N SER A 320 -3.69 17.73 -1.83
CA SER A 320 -2.78 18.87 -1.70
C SER A 320 -3.46 20.10 -1.10
N GLY A 321 -4.73 20.34 -1.44
CA GLY A 321 -5.54 21.43 -0.87
C GLY A 321 -5.83 21.22 0.62
N LEU A 322 -6.21 20.01 1.02
CA LEU A 322 -6.45 19.64 2.42
C LEU A 322 -5.17 19.80 3.25
N LYS A 323 -4.06 19.23 2.77
CA LYS A 323 -2.74 19.38 3.39
C LYS A 323 -2.34 20.84 3.60
N THR A 324 -2.58 21.68 2.59
CA THR A 324 -2.27 23.11 2.67
C THR A 324 -3.12 23.82 3.72
N ALA A 325 -4.42 23.48 3.81
CA ALA A 325 -5.32 24.00 4.83
C ALA A 325 -4.87 23.58 6.25
N VAL A 326 -4.53 22.30 6.44
CA VAL A 326 -4.01 21.80 7.72
C VAL A 326 -2.75 22.56 8.14
N ARG A 327 -1.79 22.76 7.22
CA ARG A 327 -0.57 23.51 7.51
C ARG A 327 -0.86 24.96 7.91
N LYS A 328 -1.76 25.63 7.18
CA LYS A 328 -2.12 27.03 7.47
C LYS A 328 -2.73 27.16 8.87
N ILE A 329 -3.72 26.31 9.19
CA ILE A 329 -4.39 26.34 10.50
C ILE A 329 -3.41 25.97 11.63
N ALA A 330 -2.56 24.97 11.43
CA ALA A 330 -1.56 24.61 12.44
C ALA A 330 -0.58 25.75 12.71
N GLN A 331 -0.22 26.57 11.70
CA GLN A 331 0.61 27.75 11.85
C GLN A 331 -0.13 28.86 12.60
N GLU A 332 -1.40 29.14 12.26
CA GLU A 332 -2.24 30.11 12.97
C GLU A 332 -2.39 29.74 14.46
N LEU A 333 -2.66 28.45 14.75
CA LEU A 333 -2.74 27.97 16.13
C LEU A 333 -1.39 28.03 16.87
N ALA A 334 -0.26 27.84 16.18
CA ALA A 334 1.06 28.00 16.77
C ALA A 334 1.33 29.46 17.17
N GLU A 335 0.94 30.41 16.33
CA GLU A 335 1.01 31.86 16.65
C GLU A 335 0.11 32.20 17.84
N GLU A 336 -1.13 31.73 17.89
CA GLU A 336 -2.08 31.93 18.98
C GLU A 336 -1.57 31.39 20.33
N HIS A 337 -0.85 30.25 20.30
CA HIS A 337 -0.29 29.62 21.49
C HIS A 337 1.13 30.08 21.82
N GLY A 338 1.69 31.03 21.05
CA GLY A 338 3.02 31.59 21.27
C GLY A 338 4.17 30.59 21.10
N VAL A 339 3.98 29.56 20.24
CA VAL A 339 5.04 28.58 19.92
C VAL A 339 5.60 28.83 18.53
N GLU A 340 6.91 28.60 18.34
CA GLU A 340 7.58 28.89 17.05
C GLU A 340 7.30 27.81 16.00
N ARG A 341 7.01 26.58 16.42
CA ARG A 341 6.88 25.42 15.53
C ARG A 341 5.58 24.71 15.80
N THR A 342 4.95 24.22 14.76
CA THR A 342 3.69 23.44 14.85
C THR A 342 3.87 22.13 15.64
N GLU A 343 5.07 21.57 15.66
CA GLU A 343 5.40 20.38 16.44
C GLU A 343 5.43 20.65 17.96
N ASP A 344 5.54 21.92 18.39
CA ASP A 344 5.55 22.36 19.80
C ASP A 344 4.14 22.73 20.31
N LEU A 345 3.10 22.61 19.47
CA LEU A 345 1.70 22.82 19.87
C LEU A 345 1.31 21.86 21.01
N PRO A 346 0.41 22.29 21.92
CA PRO A 346 -0.16 21.42 22.93
C PRO A 346 -0.73 20.14 22.35
N ARG A 347 -0.55 19.01 23.06
CA ARG A 347 -0.96 17.68 22.59
C ARG A 347 -2.42 17.64 22.16
N GLN A 348 -3.33 18.30 22.90
CA GLN A 348 -4.76 18.33 22.55
C GLN A 348 -5.02 19.04 21.22
N ILE A 349 -4.37 20.16 20.97
CA ILE A 349 -4.50 20.89 19.68
C ILE A 349 -4.00 20.03 18.52
N LYS A 350 -2.88 19.34 18.69
CA LYS A 350 -2.38 18.38 17.69
C LYS A 350 -3.35 17.22 17.47
N ALA A 351 -3.99 16.73 18.53
CA ALA A 351 -4.99 15.67 18.44
C ALA A 351 -6.25 16.12 17.68
N ASP A 352 -6.72 17.35 17.94
CA ASP A 352 -7.86 17.95 17.25
C ASP A 352 -7.59 18.18 15.76
N ILE A 353 -6.38 18.64 15.41
CA ILE A 353 -5.94 18.77 14.01
C ILE A 353 -5.89 17.39 13.34
N ALA A 354 -5.31 16.38 14.01
CA ALA A 354 -5.19 15.02 13.48
C ALA A 354 -6.57 14.39 13.23
N ALA A 355 -7.49 14.50 14.20
CA ALA A 355 -8.86 13.99 14.09
C ALA A 355 -9.65 14.68 12.98
N SER A 356 -9.57 16.01 12.88
CA SER A 356 -10.25 16.79 11.83
C SER A 356 -9.69 16.48 10.45
N PHE A 357 -8.36 16.34 10.31
CA PHE A 357 -7.72 15.94 9.06
C PHE A 357 -8.17 14.55 8.63
N GLN A 358 -8.05 13.53 9.50
CA GLN A 358 -8.45 12.16 9.21
C GLN A 358 -9.92 12.10 8.79
N HIS A 359 -10.79 12.76 9.54
CA HIS A 359 -12.22 12.83 9.22
C HIS A 359 -12.48 13.37 7.80
N LYS A 360 -11.85 14.48 7.41
CA LYS A 360 -12.06 15.10 6.09
C LYS A 360 -11.42 14.31 4.96
N ALA A 361 -10.25 13.72 5.21
CA ALA A 361 -9.58 12.86 4.24
C ALA A 361 -10.41 11.62 3.91
N ILE A 362 -10.98 10.96 4.92
CA ILE A 362 -11.85 9.78 4.73
C ILE A 362 -13.19 10.21 4.11
N GLN A 363 -13.77 11.35 4.51
CA GLN A 363 -14.99 11.87 3.90
C GLN A 363 -14.83 12.12 2.39
N HIS A 364 -13.63 12.52 1.95
CA HIS A 364 -13.32 12.63 0.54
C HIS A 364 -13.31 11.25 -0.15
N VAL A 365 -12.70 10.23 0.47
CA VAL A 365 -12.73 8.85 -0.05
C VAL A 365 -14.16 8.35 -0.21
N GLU A 366 -14.99 8.48 0.82
CA GLU A 366 -16.39 8.06 0.79
C GLU A 366 -17.17 8.71 -0.36
N GLN A 367 -16.95 10.02 -0.58
CA GLN A 367 -17.62 10.74 -1.64
C GLN A 367 -17.25 10.20 -3.03
N ARG A 368 -15.97 9.90 -3.28
CA ARG A 368 -15.52 9.33 -4.55
C ARG A 368 -16.01 7.90 -4.71
N LEU A 369 -15.93 7.12 -3.63
CA LEU A 369 -16.39 5.74 -3.63
C LEU A 369 -17.89 5.63 -3.90
N LYS A 370 -18.73 6.53 -3.35
CA LYS A 370 -20.17 6.58 -3.65
C LYS A 370 -20.44 6.69 -5.15
N TYR A 371 -19.73 7.58 -5.86
CA TYR A 371 -19.88 7.72 -7.30
C TYR A 371 -19.39 6.45 -8.07
N ALA A 372 -18.32 5.83 -7.62
CA ALA A 372 -17.85 4.59 -8.22
C ALA A 372 -18.84 3.44 -7.99
N MET A 373 -19.42 3.35 -6.79
CA MET A 373 -20.43 2.34 -6.47
C MET A 373 -21.68 2.52 -7.35
N ASP A 374 -22.15 3.77 -7.59
CA ASP A 374 -23.28 4.03 -8.50
C ASP A 374 -23.03 3.47 -9.91
N ILE A 375 -21.79 3.62 -10.42
CA ILE A 375 -21.40 3.11 -11.75
C ILE A 375 -21.32 1.58 -11.74
N MET A 376 -20.77 0.99 -10.67
CA MET A 376 -20.60 -0.45 -10.58
C MET A 376 -21.92 -1.19 -10.39
N GLU A 377 -22.86 -0.62 -9.64
CA GLU A 377 -24.22 -1.15 -9.49
C GLU A 377 -24.94 -1.31 -10.84
N GLN A 378 -24.76 -0.34 -11.75
CA GLN A 378 -25.30 -0.43 -13.12
C GLN A 378 -24.68 -1.60 -13.94
N LYS A 379 -23.48 -2.02 -13.57
CA LYS A 379 -22.80 -3.19 -14.16
C LYS A 379 -23.10 -4.49 -13.38
N GLY A 380 -23.96 -4.45 -12.35
CA GLY A 380 -24.29 -5.60 -11.49
C GLY A 380 -23.18 -6.00 -10.52
N ILE A 381 -22.24 -5.08 -10.23
CA ILE A 381 -21.09 -5.31 -9.36
C ILE A 381 -21.35 -4.63 -8.01
N THR A 382 -21.36 -5.42 -6.94
CA THR A 382 -21.59 -4.97 -5.56
C THR A 382 -20.54 -5.52 -4.59
N THR A 383 -19.34 -5.79 -5.09
CA THR A 383 -18.20 -6.25 -4.29
C THR A 383 -17.11 -5.17 -4.30
N LEU A 384 -16.64 -4.80 -3.11
CA LEU A 384 -15.58 -3.82 -2.87
C LEU A 384 -14.37 -4.49 -2.22
N ALA A 385 -13.20 -4.35 -2.83
CA ALA A 385 -11.91 -4.64 -2.19
C ALA A 385 -11.27 -3.32 -1.72
N VAL A 386 -10.77 -3.28 -0.46
CA VAL A 386 -10.01 -2.15 0.06
C VAL A 386 -8.62 -2.64 0.42
N VAL A 387 -7.59 -2.14 -0.28
CA VAL A 387 -6.23 -2.70 -0.23
C VAL A 387 -5.15 -1.60 -0.16
N GLY A 388 -3.92 -2.00 0.20
CA GLY A 388 -2.78 -1.11 0.40
C GLY A 388 -2.63 -0.66 1.85
N GLY A 389 -1.47 -0.11 2.23
CA GLY A 389 -1.12 0.17 3.63
C GLY A 389 -2.12 1.05 4.40
N VAL A 390 -2.77 2.02 3.74
CA VAL A 390 -3.79 2.87 4.39
C VAL A 390 -5.10 2.10 4.66
N ALA A 391 -5.34 0.97 3.99
CA ALA A 391 -6.47 0.10 4.29
C ALA A 391 -6.38 -0.53 5.71
N ALA A 392 -5.22 -0.47 6.37
CA ALA A 392 -5.07 -0.85 7.77
C ALA A 392 -5.72 0.15 8.76
N ASN A 393 -6.01 1.40 8.33
CA ASN A 393 -6.60 2.44 9.19
C ASN A 393 -8.03 2.04 9.62
N LYS A 394 -8.25 1.98 10.94
CA LYS A 394 -9.51 1.49 11.54
C LYS A 394 -10.70 2.40 11.26
N GLU A 395 -10.49 3.73 11.33
CA GLU A 395 -11.57 4.70 11.04
C GLU A 395 -12.00 4.61 9.57
N LEU A 396 -11.04 4.44 8.64
CA LEU A 396 -11.35 4.21 7.23
C LEU A 396 -12.19 2.94 7.07
N ARG A 397 -11.76 1.83 7.65
CA ARG A 397 -12.50 0.55 7.57
C ARG A 397 -13.92 0.69 8.08
N SER A 398 -14.10 1.16 9.33
CA SER A 398 -15.41 1.31 9.93
C SER A 398 -16.36 2.17 9.08
N ARG A 399 -15.87 3.27 8.56
CA ARG A 399 -16.70 4.17 7.73
C ARG A 399 -17.05 3.60 6.37
N LEU A 400 -16.17 2.81 5.76
CA LEU A 400 -16.47 2.11 4.51
C LEU A 400 -17.43 0.93 4.73
N GLU A 401 -17.35 0.25 5.87
CA GLU A 401 -18.32 -0.75 6.30
C GLU A 401 -19.72 -0.13 6.44
N GLU A 402 -19.83 0.99 7.17
CA GLU A 402 -21.06 1.74 7.30
C GLU A 402 -21.63 2.20 5.94
N LEU A 403 -20.75 2.63 5.04
CA LEU A 403 -21.14 3.01 3.69
C LEU A 403 -21.73 1.82 2.92
N CYS A 404 -21.09 0.65 2.93
CA CYS A 404 -21.59 -0.56 2.28
C CYS A 404 -22.95 -0.99 2.88
N ALA A 405 -23.06 -1.02 4.22
CA ALA A 405 -24.29 -1.36 4.92
C ALA A 405 -25.44 -0.38 4.59
N SER A 406 -25.14 0.94 4.55
CA SER A 406 -26.17 1.96 4.23
C SER A 406 -26.71 1.82 2.82
N ARG A 407 -25.89 1.40 1.87
CA ARG A 407 -26.33 1.15 0.51
C ARG A 407 -27.19 -0.10 0.39
N SER A 408 -26.90 -1.14 1.15
CA SER A 408 -27.68 -2.35 1.22
C SER A 408 -29.11 -2.09 1.79
N THR A 409 -29.25 -1.15 2.74
CA THR A 409 -30.54 -0.82 3.36
C THR A 409 -31.39 0.17 2.54
N ALA A 410 -30.77 1.20 1.95
CA ALA A 410 -31.46 2.25 1.20
C ALA A 410 -32.26 1.70 0.00
N ASN A 411 -31.92 0.57 -0.44
CA ASN A 411 -32.52 -0.08 -1.56
C ASN A 411 -33.70 -1.04 -1.21
N LYS A 412 -34.11 -1.23 0.05
CA LYS A 412 -35.20 -2.14 0.45
C LYS A 412 -36.62 -1.66 0.07
N ASP A 413 -36.75 -0.40 -0.37
CA ASP A 413 -38.05 0.19 -0.68
C ASP A 413 -38.51 0.00 -2.14
N HIS A 414 -37.73 -0.65 -3.00
CA HIS A 414 -38.10 -1.01 -4.36
C HIS A 414 -38.21 -2.53 -4.50
N ASP A 415 -39.36 -2.98 -4.96
CA ASP A 415 -39.82 -4.38 -5.10
C ASP A 415 -39.12 -5.12 -6.27
N ASP A 416 -37.80 -5.03 -6.36
CA ASP A 416 -37.00 -5.72 -7.38
C ASP A 416 -36.18 -6.87 -6.75
N ASN A 417 -36.59 -8.09 -7.07
CA ASN A 417 -36.03 -9.35 -6.56
C ASN A 417 -34.60 -9.67 -7.09
N THR A 418 -33.93 -8.69 -7.74
CA THR A 418 -32.57 -8.87 -8.34
C THR A 418 -31.44 -8.29 -7.50
N ARG A 419 -31.74 -7.90 -6.27
CA ARG A 419 -30.90 -7.06 -5.44
C ARG A 419 -29.75 -7.80 -4.79
N ARG A 420 -28.53 -7.24 -4.89
CA ARG A 420 -27.32 -7.72 -4.20
C ARG A 420 -26.82 -6.64 -3.23
N ASP A 421 -26.61 -7.04 -1.99
CA ASP A 421 -25.98 -6.18 -0.98
C ASP A 421 -24.50 -5.97 -1.28
N TRP A 422 -23.97 -4.79 -0.93
CA TRP A 422 -22.54 -4.54 -1.05
C TRP A 422 -21.76 -5.36 -0.03
N THR A 423 -20.78 -6.10 -0.51
CA THR A 423 -19.85 -6.87 0.33
C THR A 423 -18.47 -6.24 0.25
N MET A 424 -17.83 -5.99 1.41
CA MET A 424 -16.49 -5.43 1.48
C MET A 424 -15.47 -6.49 1.91
N PHE A 425 -14.32 -6.51 1.22
CA PHE A 425 -13.17 -7.35 1.54
C PHE A 425 -11.97 -6.45 1.85
N VAL A 426 -11.38 -6.64 3.04
CA VAL A 426 -10.17 -5.93 3.47
C VAL A 426 -9.20 -6.93 4.06
N PRO A 427 -7.96 -7.02 3.57
CA PRO A 427 -6.96 -7.90 4.18
C PRO A 427 -6.71 -7.55 5.65
N PRO A 428 -6.28 -8.49 6.49
CA PRO A 428 -5.78 -8.19 7.83
C PRO A 428 -4.70 -7.11 7.79
N PRO A 429 -4.55 -6.27 8.82
CA PRO A 429 -3.61 -5.16 8.83
C PRO A 429 -2.18 -5.54 8.41
N ARG A 430 -1.68 -6.70 8.87
CA ARG A 430 -0.36 -7.21 8.51
C ARG A 430 -0.18 -7.53 7.02
N LEU A 431 -1.28 -7.83 6.31
CA LEU A 431 -1.30 -8.14 4.87
C LEU A 431 -1.67 -6.95 3.99
N CYS A 432 -1.88 -5.77 4.58
CA CYS A 432 -2.13 -4.52 3.82
C CYS A 432 -0.85 -3.83 3.38
N THR A 433 0.27 -4.05 4.09
CA THR A 433 1.59 -3.45 3.80
C THR A 433 2.41 -4.32 2.85
N ASP A 434 3.55 -3.79 2.39
CA ASP A 434 4.47 -4.50 1.50
C ASP A 434 5.07 -5.71 2.22
N GLN A 435 4.95 -6.89 1.63
CA GLN A 435 5.43 -8.15 2.22
C GLN A 435 5.45 -9.29 1.17
N GLY A 436 6.23 -10.35 1.45
CA GLY A 436 6.47 -11.44 0.49
C GLY A 436 5.22 -12.23 0.09
N ALA A 437 4.23 -12.35 0.99
CA ALA A 437 3.03 -13.14 0.69
C ALA A 437 2.17 -12.52 -0.42
N MET A 438 2.18 -11.19 -0.62
CA MET A 438 1.45 -10.58 -1.73
C MET A 438 2.06 -10.94 -3.08
N SER A 439 3.39 -10.98 -3.18
CA SER A 439 4.09 -11.40 -4.40
C SER A 439 3.91 -12.89 -4.67
N ALA A 440 3.93 -13.73 -3.60
CA ALA A 440 3.67 -15.16 -3.71
C ALA A 440 2.23 -15.42 -4.17
N TRP A 441 1.23 -14.76 -3.57
CA TRP A 441 -0.17 -14.96 -3.92
C TRP A 441 -0.50 -14.50 -5.34
N ALA A 442 0.01 -13.34 -5.76
CA ALA A 442 -0.16 -12.89 -7.14
C ALA A 442 0.45 -13.87 -8.14
N ALA A 443 1.60 -14.46 -7.82
CA ALA A 443 2.22 -15.50 -8.64
C ALA A 443 1.37 -16.78 -8.65
N VAL A 444 0.78 -17.20 -7.51
CA VAL A 444 -0.17 -18.33 -7.46
C VAL A 444 -1.34 -18.10 -8.41
N GLU A 445 -1.97 -16.94 -8.36
CA GLU A 445 -3.12 -16.59 -9.22
C GLU A 445 -2.73 -16.63 -10.71
N ARG A 446 -1.54 -16.11 -11.07
CA ARG A 446 -1.03 -16.17 -12.45
C ARG A 446 -0.72 -17.60 -12.92
N ILE A 447 -0.08 -18.41 -12.08
CA ILE A 447 0.20 -19.81 -12.37
C ILE A 447 -1.11 -20.60 -12.59
N ARG A 448 -2.14 -20.32 -11.79
CA ARG A 448 -3.48 -20.92 -11.98
C ARG A 448 -4.08 -20.62 -13.35
N MET A 449 -3.78 -19.45 -13.91
CA MET A 449 -4.17 -19.11 -15.30
C MET A 449 -3.28 -19.78 -16.36
N GLY A 450 -2.20 -20.45 -15.98
CA GLY A 450 -1.23 -21.03 -16.91
C GLY A 450 -0.18 -20.05 -17.41
N SER A 451 0.11 -18.98 -16.63
CA SER A 451 1.07 -17.93 -17.02
C SER A 451 2.30 -17.94 -16.13
N SER A 452 3.48 -17.87 -16.75
CA SER A 452 4.78 -17.60 -16.13
C SER A 452 5.62 -16.72 -17.05
N ASP A 453 6.73 -16.19 -16.53
CA ASP A 453 7.63 -15.32 -17.27
C ASP A 453 9.01 -16.00 -17.44
N VAL A 454 9.83 -15.47 -18.34
CA VAL A 454 11.20 -15.92 -18.56
C VAL A 454 12.13 -15.18 -17.59
N ALA A 455 12.76 -15.91 -16.67
CA ALA A 455 13.62 -15.32 -15.65
C ALA A 455 14.83 -14.56 -16.24
N GLU A 456 15.52 -15.13 -17.25
CA GLU A 456 16.76 -14.55 -17.81
C GLU A 456 16.60 -13.13 -18.36
N GLY A 457 15.50 -12.82 -19.01
CA GLY A 457 15.21 -11.53 -19.64
C GLY A 457 14.38 -10.58 -18.77
N GLN A 458 14.05 -10.94 -17.53
CA GLN A 458 13.19 -10.10 -16.72
C GLN A 458 13.87 -8.81 -16.30
N GLU A 459 13.25 -7.68 -16.65
CA GLU A 459 13.64 -6.34 -16.25
C GLU A 459 12.75 -5.81 -15.12
N VAL A 460 13.21 -4.80 -14.40
CA VAL A 460 12.45 -4.09 -13.38
C VAL A 460 11.96 -2.74 -13.90
N TYR A 461 10.83 -2.29 -13.41
CA TYR A 461 10.15 -1.10 -13.90
C TYR A 461 9.86 -0.13 -12.75
N ALA A 462 10.63 0.96 -12.65
CA ALA A 462 10.35 2.02 -11.67
C ALA A 462 8.96 2.65 -11.89
N ARG A 463 8.50 2.64 -13.14
CA ARG A 463 7.14 3.01 -13.56
C ARG A 463 6.60 1.87 -14.40
N TYR A 464 5.62 1.18 -13.85
CA TYR A 464 4.96 0.08 -14.52
C TYR A 464 3.48 0.43 -14.66
N PRO A 465 3.01 0.78 -15.87
CA PRO A 465 1.60 1.09 -16.11
C PRO A 465 0.73 -0.11 -15.73
N PHE A 466 -0.30 0.13 -14.92
CA PHE A 466 -1.14 -0.94 -14.40
C PHE A 466 -2.29 -1.31 -15.34
N ALA A 467 -2.80 -0.35 -16.09
CA ALA A 467 -3.82 -0.56 -17.10
C ALA A 467 -3.35 0.05 -18.41
N SER A 468 -3.85 -0.42 -19.55
CA SER A 468 -3.73 0.29 -20.81
C SER A 468 -4.39 1.65 -20.63
N LEU A 469 -3.57 2.67 -20.44
CA LEU A 469 -4.03 4.04 -20.30
C LEU A 469 -4.52 4.54 -21.66
N ASP A 470 -5.67 4.07 -22.11
CA ASP A 470 -6.52 4.84 -23.00
C ASP A 470 -7.19 5.93 -22.14
N TYR A 471 -6.36 6.84 -21.60
CA TYR A 471 -6.84 8.16 -21.25
C TYR A 471 -7.10 8.92 -22.54
N LYS A 472 -8.15 8.58 -23.21
CA LYS A 472 -8.88 9.57 -23.99
C LYS A 472 -9.47 10.50 -22.95
N THR A 473 -8.82 11.65 -22.81
CA THR A 473 -9.41 12.87 -22.22
C THR A 473 -10.52 13.37 -23.13
N GLU A 474 -11.53 12.60 -23.34
CA GLU A 474 -12.85 13.11 -23.66
C GLU A 474 -13.50 13.37 -22.31
N ASP A 475 -13.87 14.64 -22.09
CA ASP A 475 -14.73 15.07 -21.00
C ASP A 475 -16.01 14.19 -21.01
N LYS A 476 -15.93 13.02 -20.38
CA LYS A 476 -17.12 12.25 -20.08
C LYS A 476 -17.75 12.95 -18.90
N GLU A 477 -18.68 13.86 -19.18
CA GLU A 477 -19.69 14.24 -18.21
C GLU A 477 -20.30 12.94 -17.69
N LEU A 478 -20.09 12.68 -16.39
CA LEU A 478 -20.74 11.57 -15.70
C LEU A 478 -22.25 11.87 -15.71
N PRO A 479 -23.11 10.86 -16.00
CA PRO A 479 -24.55 11.00 -16.04
C PRO A 479 -25.15 11.54 -14.74
#